data_ce833d3978d3c21a5aba377e6bca64b8
#
_entry.id   ce833d3978d3c21a5aba377e6bca64b8
#
_cell.length_a   1.000
_cell.length_b   1.000
_cell.length_c   1.000
_cell.angle_alpha   90.00
_cell.angle_beta   90.00
_cell.angle_gamma   90.00
#
_symmetry.space_group_name_H-M   'P 1'
#
loop_
_entity.id
_entity.type
_entity.pdbx_description
1 polymer ?
#
loop_
_entity_poly.entity_id
_entity_poly.type
_entity_poly.pdbx_seq_one_letter_code
_entity_poly.pdbx_strand_id
1 'polypeptide(L)'
;PREAVLKEDLLRTGIAFDESALTDNLDGEVKPKSYFIFSFDQKPLAELGEAARRRPPEELALTGGPYGLRRTIVSVRVNPDSPYGVARDADGELRMSLEGRPLSDVTLPPMPEYYRHELANGKTVMETAPTIQWGYLIYLTVLRLCQYFGAHEECKFCDINHNWRQHRKAGRPYTGVKPVEDVLEALTLIDRYDVDRVSTAYTLT
;
A
#
# COMPACT_ATOMS: atom_id res chain seq x y z
N PRO A 1 -17.95 -6.69 15.54
CA PRO A 1 -17.32 -8.00 15.45
C PRO A 1 -17.14 -8.50 14.02
N ARG A 2 -18.17 -8.37 13.13
CA ARG A 2 -18.09 -8.87 11.75
C ARG A 2 -17.04 -8.17 10.91
N GLU A 3 -16.93 -6.84 11.02
CA GLU A 3 -15.92 -6.04 10.31
C GLU A 3 -14.49 -6.44 10.71
N ALA A 4 -14.25 -6.68 12.00
CA ALA A 4 -12.94 -7.09 12.49
C ALA A 4 -12.55 -8.49 11.98
N VAL A 5 -13.48 -9.42 11.93
CA VAL A 5 -13.27 -10.77 11.40
C VAL A 5 -12.98 -10.72 9.91
N LEU A 6 -13.77 -9.96 9.14
CA LEU A 6 -13.55 -9.78 7.71
C LEU A 6 -12.18 -9.14 7.43
N LYS A 7 -11.81 -8.11 8.19
CA LYS A 7 -10.52 -7.43 8.03
C LYS A 7 -9.35 -8.39 8.33
N GLU A 8 -9.45 -9.18 9.39
CA GLU A 8 -8.44 -10.18 9.73
C GLU A 8 -8.31 -11.21 8.61
N ASP A 9 -9.43 -11.72 8.11
CA ASP A 9 -9.42 -12.73 7.06
C ASP A 9 -8.83 -12.21 5.75
N LEU A 10 -9.15 -10.98 5.34
CA LEU A 10 -8.56 -10.31 4.19
C LEU A 10 -7.05 -10.10 4.35
N LEU A 11 -6.59 -9.70 5.53
CA LEU A 11 -5.16 -9.54 5.81
C LEU A 11 -4.41 -10.88 5.79
N ARG A 12 -5.04 -11.94 6.23
CA ARG A 12 -4.49 -13.29 6.25
C ARG A 12 -4.50 -13.94 4.87
N THR A 13 -5.60 -13.83 4.14
CA THR A 13 -5.83 -14.54 2.88
C THR A 13 -5.34 -13.75 1.66
N GLY A 14 -5.33 -12.42 1.76
CA GLY A 14 -5.04 -11.52 0.64
C GLY A 14 -6.24 -11.28 -0.26
N ILE A 15 -6.00 -10.57 -1.36
CA ILE A 15 -7.02 -10.11 -2.30
C ILE A 15 -6.55 -10.36 -3.73
N ALA A 16 -7.39 -10.98 -4.54
CA ALA A 16 -7.22 -11.07 -5.99
C ALA A 16 -7.78 -9.80 -6.65
N PHE A 17 -7.01 -9.21 -7.55
CA PHE A 17 -7.45 -8.07 -8.34
C PHE A 17 -7.62 -8.48 -9.79
N ASP A 18 -8.79 -8.17 -10.35
CA ASP A 18 -8.99 -8.20 -11.79
C ASP A 18 -8.20 -7.05 -12.46
N GLU A 19 -7.81 -7.22 -13.72
CA GLU A 19 -7.07 -6.19 -14.44
C GLU A 19 -7.84 -4.86 -14.52
N SER A 20 -9.16 -4.92 -14.64
CA SER A 20 -10.03 -3.75 -14.66
C SER A 20 -9.94 -2.90 -13.37
N ALA A 21 -9.73 -3.56 -12.24
CA ALA A 21 -9.62 -2.89 -10.94
C ALA A 21 -8.27 -2.19 -10.73
N LEU A 22 -7.27 -2.49 -11.54
CA LEU A 22 -5.91 -1.91 -11.43
C LEU A 22 -5.63 -0.81 -12.47
N THR A 23 -6.60 -0.50 -13.32
CA THR A 23 -6.43 0.48 -14.41
C THR A 23 -6.10 1.88 -13.86
N ASP A 24 -6.79 2.32 -12.82
CA ASP A 24 -6.59 3.65 -12.23
C ASP A 24 -5.20 3.85 -11.62
N ASN A 25 -4.52 2.77 -11.29
CA ASN A 25 -3.14 2.83 -10.78
C ASN A 25 -2.12 3.22 -11.85
N LEU A 26 -2.48 3.09 -13.13
CA LEU A 26 -1.62 3.47 -14.26
C LEU A 26 -1.61 4.99 -14.45
N ASP A 27 -2.75 5.62 -14.22
CA ASP A 27 -2.94 7.06 -14.46
C ASP A 27 -2.46 7.92 -13.28
N GLY A 28 -1.97 7.27 -12.21
CA GLY A 28 -1.48 7.96 -11.02
C GLY A 28 -2.56 8.59 -10.16
N GLU A 29 -3.81 8.16 -10.33
CA GLU A 29 -4.96 8.66 -9.56
C GLU A 29 -5.09 8.00 -8.19
N VAL A 30 -4.56 6.79 -8.05
CA VAL A 30 -4.65 6.00 -6.81
C VAL A 30 -3.31 5.92 -6.12
N LYS A 31 -3.31 6.04 -4.80
CA LYS A 31 -2.11 5.92 -3.97
C LYS A 31 -1.58 4.49 -4.03
N PRO A 32 -0.38 4.27 -4.61
CA PRO A 32 0.18 2.95 -4.72
C PRO A 32 0.84 2.53 -3.41
N LYS A 33 0.91 1.22 -3.19
CA LYS A 33 1.68 0.66 -2.09
C LYS A 33 3.17 0.99 -2.26
N SER A 34 3.79 1.48 -1.19
CA SER A 34 5.19 1.91 -1.20
C SER A 34 6.20 0.76 -1.09
N TYR A 35 5.74 -0.45 -0.74
CA TYR A 35 6.57 -1.66 -0.59
C TYR A 35 6.47 -2.58 -1.80
N PHE A 36 7.53 -3.38 -2.04
CA PHE A 36 7.59 -4.29 -3.19
C PHE A 36 6.98 -5.68 -2.95
N ILE A 37 6.74 -6.04 -1.69
CA ILE A 37 6.21 -7.36 -1.37
C ILE A 37 4.71 -7.24 -1.17
N PHE A 38 3.98 -7.60 -2.20
CA PHE A 38 2.54 -7.48 -2.21
C PHE A 38 1.85 -8.81 -2.44
N SER A 39 2.61 -9.84 -2.78
CA SER A 39 2.13 -11.15 -3.19
C SER A 39 2.60 -12.22 -2.21
N PHE A 40 1.75 -13.20 -1.97
CA PHE A 40 2.06 -14.35 -1.12
C PHE A 40 3.08 -15.30 -1.75
N ASP A 41 3.19 -15.33 -3.07
CA ASP A 41 4.11 -16.20 -3.79
C ASP A 41 5.54 -15.67 -3.83
N GLN A 42 5.76 -14.47 -3.36
CA GLN A 42 7.08 -13.82 -3.22
C GLN A 42 7.95 -13.88 -4.49
N LYS A 43 7.33 -13.90 -5.67
CA LYS A 43 8.07 -13.93 -6.93
C LYS A 43 9.01 -12.73 -7.05
N PRO A 44 10.22 -12.91 -7.57
CA PRO A 44 11.12 -11.81 -7.86
C PRO A 44 10.46 -10.80 -8.79
N LEU A 45 10.66 -9.52 -8.54
CA LEU A 45 10.14 -8.42 -9.39
C LEU A 45 10.43 -8.61 -10.89
N ALA A 46 11.58 -9.23 -11.21
CA ALA A 46 11.96 -9.51 -12.59
C ALA A 46 11.08 -10.57 -13.27
N GLU A 47 10.44 -11.43 -12.50
CA GLU A 47 9.54 -12.50 -12.98
C GLU A 47 8.09 -12.06 -13.01
N LEU A 48 7.77 -10.90 -12.44
CA LEU A 48 6.43 -10.36 -12.50
C LEU A 48 6.16 -9.80 -13.90
N GLY A 49 5.12 -10.29 -14.55
CA GLY A 49 4.63 -9.73 -15.81
C GLY A 49 4.26 -8.25 -15.68
N GLU A 50 4.05 -7.59 -16.80
CA GLU A 50 3.77 -6.15 -16.84
C GLU A 50 2.55 -5.74 -15.99
N ALA A 51 1.50 -6.55 -15.99
CA ALA A 51 0.32 -6.35 -15.15
C ALA A 51 0.63 -6.41 -13.65
N ALA A 52 1.51 -7.31 -13.23
CA ALA A 52 1.90 -7.44 -11.82
C ALA A 52 2.95 -6.39 -11.39
N ARG A 53 3.56 -5.67 -12.33
CA ARG A 53 4.38 -4.49 -12.05
C ARG A 53 3.52 -3.27 -11.74
N ARG A 54 2.24 -3.31 -12.05
CA ARG A 54 1.27 -2.32 -11.60
C ARG A 54 1.22 -2.38 -10.09
N ARG A 55 1.59 -1.32 -9.44
CA ARG A 55 1.56 -1.29 -7.98
C ARG A 55 0.11 -1.39 -7.51
N PRO A 56 -0.23 -2.36 -6.67
CA PRO A 56 -1.55 -2.40 -6.08
C PRO A 56 -1.78 -1.15 -5.23
N PRO A 57 -3.04 -0.78 -4.98
CA PRO A 57 -3.34 0.27 -4.04
C PRO A 57 -2.78 -0.09 -2.65
N GLU A 58 -2.43 0.92 -1.87
CA GLU A 58 -1.89 0.69 -0.53
C GLU A 58 -2.92 0.04 0.39
N GLU A 59 -4.13 0.54 0.30
CA GLU A 59 -5.28 0.08 1.06
C GLU A 59 -6.55 0.19 0.23
N LEU A 60 -7.62 -0.37 0.73
CA LEU A 60 -8.96 -0.16 0.22
C LEU A 60 -9.94 0.06 1.38
N ALA A 61 -10.98 0.82 1.13
CA ALA A 61 -12.09 1.00 2.05
C ALA A 61 -13.30 0.21 1.54
N LEU A 62 -13.86 -0.61 2.42
CA LEU A 62 -15.06 -1.42 2.17
C LEU A 62 -16.27 -0.78 2.83
N THR A 63 -17.37 -0.67 2.08
CA THR A 63 -18.63 -0.13 2.56
C THR A 63 -19.81 -0.99 2.10
N GLY A 64 -20.93 -0.87 2.77
CA GLY A 64 -22.19 -1.52 2.35
C GLY A 64 -22.19 -3.04 2.43
N GLY A 65 -22.82 -3.65 1.44
CA GLY A 65 -22.94 -5.09 1.29
C GLY A 65 -23.82 -5.78 2.36
N PRO A 66 -23.88 -7.13 2.32
CA PRO A 66 -24.74 -7.90 3.20
C PRO A 66 -24.37 -7.82 4.69
N TYR A 67 -23.16 -7.35 4.99
CA TYR A 67 -22.72 -7.14 6.38
C TYR A 67 -22.93 -5.72 6.88
N GLY A 68 -23.43 -4.81 6.05
CA GLY A 68 -23.67 -3.42 6.40
C GLY A 68 -22.41 -2.70 6.86
N LEU A 69 -21.30 -2.89 6.12
CA LEU A 69 -20.03 -2.27 6.45
C LEU A 69 -20.15 -0.74 6.41
N ARG A 70 -19.68 -0.06 7.45
CA ARG A 70 -19.69 1.41 7.48
C ARG A 70 -18.53 1.99 6.73
N ARG A 71 -17.31 1.57 7.10
CA ARG A 71 -16.05 1.89 6.46
C ARG A 71 -14.96 1.02 7.07
N THR A 72 -14.63 -0.07 6.40
CA THR A 72 -13.58 -0.98 6.86
C THR A 72 -12.34 -0.78 5.97
N ILE A 73 -11.30 -0.19 6.52
CA ILE A 73 -10.03 0.04 5.80
C ILE A 73 -9.15 -1.20 5.96
N VAL A 74 -8.65 -1.70 4.83
CA VAL A 74 -7.81 -2.90 4.77
C VAL A 74 -6.55 -2.61 3.97
N SER A 75 -5.38 -2.90 4.54
CA SER A 75 -4.12 -2.87 3.81
C SER A 75 -4.09 -3.99 2.77
N VAL A 76 -3.76 -3.65 1.55
CA VAL A 76 -3.79 -4.60 0.43
C VAL A 76 -2.61 -5.56 0.51
N ARG A 77 -2.91 -6.86 0.41
CA ARG A 77 -1.97 -7.93 0.11
C ARG A 77 -2.49 -8.68 -1.10
N VAL A 78 -1.73 -8.69 -2.18
CA VAL A 78 -2.17 -9.35 -3.42
C VAL A 78 -1.97 -10.84 -3.31
N ASN A 79 -3.03 -11.59 -3.56
CA ASN A 79 -3.01 -13.04 -3.71
C ASN A 79 -3.94 -13.42 -4.87
N PRO A 80 -3.40 -13.81 -6.03
CA PRO A 80 -4.22 -14.20 -7.18
C PRO A 80 -5.16 -15.37 -6.91
N ASP A 81 -4.82 -16.23 -5.96
CA ASP A 81 -5.61 -17.40 -5.57
C ASP A 81 -6.58 -17.13 -4.41
N SER A 82 -6.74 -15.86 -4.02
CA SER A 82 -7.66 -15.49 -2.94
C SER A 82 -9.11 -15.73 -3.34
N PRO A 83 -9.96 -16.21 -2.41
CA PRO A 83 -11.40 -16.25 -2.64
C PRO A 83 -12.05 -14.85 -2.66
N TYR A 84 -11.32 -13.83 -2.17
CA TYR A 84 -11.73 -12.43 -2.22
C TYR A 84 -11.24 -11.78 -3.52
N GLY A 85 -12.18 -11.39 -4.37
CA GLY A 85 -11.88 -10.73 -5.65
C GLY A 85 -12.34 -9.28 -5.66
N VAL A 86 -11.54 -8.39 -6.25
CA VAL A 86 -11.93 -7.00 -6.56
C VAL A 86 -11.94 -6.82 -8.06
N ALA A 87 -13.07 -6.38 -8.58
CA ALA A 87 -13.30 -6.12 -10.00
C ALA A 87 -14.25 -4.93 -10.18
N ARG A 88 -14.31 -4.38 -11.40
CA ARG A 88 -15.35 -3.41 -11.77
C ARG A 88 -16.61 -4.15 -12.18
N ASP A 89 -17.75 -3.64 -11.73
CA ASP A 89 -19.06 -4.09 -12.20
C ASP A 89 -19.43 -3.46 -13.55
N ALA A 90 -20.66 -3.73 -14.00
CA ALA A 90 -21.17 -3.23 -15.29
C ALA A 90 -21.28 -1.68 -15.32
N ASP A 91 -21.41 -1.06 -14.18
CA ASP A 91 -21.50 0.40 -14.03
C ASP A 91 -20.11 1.06 -13.89
N GLY A 92 -19.04 0.25 -13.89
CA GLY A 92 -17.67 0.68 -13.73
C GLY A 92 -17.23 0.86 -12.27
N GLU A 93 -18.10 0.56 -11.31
CA GLU A 93 -17.83 0.71 -9.89
C GLU A 93 -17.03 -0.49 -9.35
N LEU A 94 -16.11 -0.21 -8.43
CA LEU A 94 -15.31 -1.27 -7.82
C LEU A 94 -16.13 -2.04 -6.78
N ARG A 95 -16.12 -3.35 -6.91
CA ARG A 95 -16.82 -4.28 -6.03
C ARG A 95 -15.89 -5.35 -5.50
N MET A 96 -16.09 -5.72 -4.25
CA MET A 96 -15.49 -6.90 -3.68
C MET A 96 -16.49 -8.06 -3.67
N SER A 97 -16.01 -9.22 -4.02
CA SER A 97 -16.75 -10.48 -3.92
C SER A 97 -16.00 -11.49 -3.05
N LEU A 98 -16.73 -12.42 -2.48
CA LEU A 98 -16.21 -13.63 -1.83
C LEU A 98 -16.73 -14.84 -2.61
N GLU A 99 -15.83 -15.62 -3.21
CA GLU A 99 -16.18 -16.76 -4.05
C GLU A 99 -17.21 -16.41 -5.15
N GLY A 100 -17.03 -15.22 -5.77
CA GLY A 100 -17.94 -14.69 -6.78
C GLY A 100 -19.26 -14.10 -6.25
N ARG A 101 -19.53 -14.13 -4.93
CA ARG A 101 -20.73 -13.53 -4.34
C ARG A 101 -20.44 -12.11 -3.91
N PRO A 102 -21.31 -11.13 -4.23
CA PRO A 102 -21.12 -9.74 -3.83
C PRO A 102 -20.96 -9.60 -2.31
N LEU A 103 -19.92 -8.86 -1.90
CA LEU A 103 -19.57 -8.67 -0.49
C LEU A 103 -19.64 -7.21 -0.07
N SER A 104 -19.08 -6.28 -0.83
CA SER A 104 -19.05 -4.85 -0.49
C SER A 104 -18.71 -3.97 -1.68
N ASP A 105 -18.98 -2.70 -1.52
CA ASP A 105 -18.42 -1.65 -2.36
C ASP A 105 -16.96 -1.42 -1.97
N VAL A 106 -16.15 -0.99 -2.93
CA VAL A 106 -14.72 -0.72 -2.74
C VAL A 106 -14.41 0.71 -3.16
N THR A 107 -13.68 1.42 -2.31
CA THR A 107 -13.07 2.71 -2.65
C THR A 107 -11.57 2.60 -2.48
N LEU A 108 -10.82 3.09 -3.47
CA LEU A 108 -9.35 3.17 -3.41
C LEU A 108 -8.91 4.54 -2.89
N PRO A 109 -7.77 4.63 -2.17
CA PRO A 109 -7.25 5.89 -1.69
C PRO A 109 -6.76 6.73 -2.89
N PRO A 110 -7.13 8.02 -2.98
CA PRO A 110 -6.61 8.89 -4.01
C PRO A 110 -5.11 9.14 -3.81
N MET A 111 -4.42 9.44 -4.90
CA MET A 111 -3.03 9.87 -4.86
C MET A 111 -2.93 11.17 -4.03
N PRO A 112 -2.11 11.23 -2.99
CA PRO A 112 -1.92 12.46 -2.24
C PRO A 112 -1.27 13.55 -3.11
N GLU A 113 -1.80 14.76 -3.09
CA GLU A 113 -1.27 15.88 -3.86
C GLU A 113 0.20 16.17 -3.53
N TYR A 114 0.57 16.08 -2.25
CA TYR A 114 1.94 16.31 -1.81
C TYR A 114 2.96 15.33 -2.39
N TYR A 115 2.56 14.18 -2.93
CA TYR A 115 3.48 13.23 -3.55
C TYR A 115 4.15 13.77 -4.82
N ARG A 116 3.51 14.71 -5.50
CA ARG A 116 4.01 15.31 -6.75
C ARG A 116 4.98 16.48 -6.51
N HIS A 117 5.11 16.95 -5.26
CA HIS A 117 6.04 18.03 -4.95
C HIS A 117 7.48 17.57 -4.97
N GLU A 118 8.34 18.42 -5.53
CA GLU A 118 9.78 18.24 -5.51
C GLU A 118 10.37 18.80 -4.23
N LEU A 119 11.29 18.07 -3.65
CA LEU A 119 12.12 18.49 -2.55
C LEU A 119 13.36 19.27 -3.09
N ALA A 120 14.08 19.94 -2.21
CA ALA A 120 15.28 20.68 -2.56
C ALA A 120 16.35 19.82 -3.26
N ASN A 121 16.32 18.51 -3.04
CA ASN A 121 17.22 17.56 -3.73
C ASN A 121 16.75 17.17 -5.16
N GLY A 122 15.66 17.74 -5.67
CA GLY A 122 15.09 17.49 -7.00
C GLY A 122 14.31 16.17 -7.12
N LYS A 123 14.08 15.45 -6.02
CA LYS A 123 13.22 14.25 -6.00
C LYS A 123 11.84 14.60 -5.51
N THR A 124 10.86 13.82 -5.92
CA THR A 124 9.51 14.00 -5.40
C THR A 124 9.37 13.49 -3.97
N VAL A 125 8.38 13.98 -3.25
CA VAL A 125 8.03 13.46 -1.91
C VAL A 125 7.75 11.96 -1.98
N MET A 126 7.08 11.48 -3.03
CA MET A 126 6.82 10.05 -3.22
C MET A 126 8.08 9.21 -3.30
N GLU A 127 9.13 9.71 -3.98
CA GLU A 127 10.40 8.99 -4.14
C GLU A 127 11.22 9.00 -2.85
N THR A 128 11.21 10.12 -2.14
CA THR A 128 12.08 10.34 -0.97
C THR A 128 11.42 9.88 0.32
N ALA A 129 10.17 10.24 0.53
CA ALA A 129 9.44 9.98 1.78
C ALA A 129 8.04 9.42 1.51
N PRO A 130 7.93 8.23 0.89
CA PRO A 130 6.62 7.61 0.71
C PRO A 130 5.97 7.37 2.08
N THR A 131 4.72 7.79 2.19
CA THR A 131 3.94 7.67 3.42
C THR A 131 3.06 6.44 3.37
N ILE A 132 2.75 5.89 4.53
CA ILE A 132 1.64 4.96 4.72
C ILE A 132 0.54 5.76 5.41
N GLN A 133 -0.65 5.74 4.85
CA GLN A 133 -1.76 6.51 5.38
C GLN A 133 -2.95 5.58 5.63
N TRP A 134 -3.33 5.45 6.88
CA TRP A 134 -4.43 4.60 7.31
C TRP A 134 -5.52 5.44 7.96
N GLY A 135 -6.39 6.00 7.10
CA GLY A 135 -7.46 6.86 7.57
C GLY A 135 -6.96 8.16 8.19
N TYR A 136 -6.54 8.14 9.42
CA TYR A 136 -6.12 9.31 10.21
C TYR A 136 -4.62 9.37 10.52
N LEU A 137 -3.85 8.34 10.17
CA LEU A 137 -2.43 8.24 10.49
C LEU A 137 -1.57 8.34 9.24
N ILE A 138 -0.60 9.24 9.26
CA ILE A 138 0.50 9.30 8.29
C ILE A 138 1.73 8.69 8.93
N TYR A 139 2.24 7.65 8.31
CA TYR A 139 3.39 6.90 8.78
C TYR A 139 4.56 7.08 7.80
N LEU A 140 5.68 7.59 8.30
CA LEU A 140 6.92 7.72 7.54
C LEU A 140 8.00 6.83 8.14
N THR A 141 8.74 6.16 7.29
CA THR A 141 9.90 5.38 7.70
C THR A 141 11.18 6.13 7.38
N VAL A 142 11.95 6.47 8.38
CA VAL A 142 13.28 7.10 8.26
C VAL A 142 14.34 6.02 8.08
N LEU A 143 14.28 4.98 8.91
CA LEU A 143 15.20 3.84 8.90
C LEU A 143 14.52 2.60 8.31
N ARG A 144 15.06 2.07 7.23
CA ARG A 144 14.56 0.87 6.54
C ARG A 144 15.50 -0.34 6.69
N LEU A 145 16.34 -0.33 7.67
CA LEU A 145 17.25 -1.43 7.99
C LEU A 145 16.92 -1.98 9.37
N CYS A 146 17.06 -3.27 9.51
CA CYS A 146 16.94 -3.92 10.81
C CYS A 146 18.34 -4.31 11.29
N GLN A 147 18.63 -4.09 12.57
CA GLN A 147 19.88 -4.55 13.20
C GLN A 147 19.98 -6.08 13.23
N TYR A 148 18.86 -6.77 13.20
CA TYR A 148 18.79 -8.24 13.16
C TYR A 148 18.74 -8.74 11.71
N PHE A 149 19.80 -8.42 10.95
CA PHE A 149 19.91 -8.79 9.56
C PHE A 149 20.79 -10.04 9.38
N GLY A 150 20.21 -11.20 9.55
CA GLY A 150 20.92 -12.47 9.39
C GLY A 150 20.00 -13.68 9.48
N ALA A 151 20.42 -14.80 8.91
CA ALA A 151 19.60 -16.01 8.74
C ALA A 151 19.02 -16.58 10.06
N HIS A 152 19.66 -16.29 11.20
CA HIS A 152 19.24 -16.79 12.51
C HIS A 152 18.56 -15.73 13.38
N GLU A 153 18.63 -14.47 13.01
CA GLU A 153 18.18 -13.34 13.83
C GLU A 153 16.95 -12.66 13.25
N GLU A 154 16.67 -12.90 11.98
CA GLU A 154 15.51 -12.29 11.31
C GLU A 154 14.19 -12.81 11.85
N CYS A 155 13.28 -11.89 12.11
CA CYS A 155 11.90 -12.26 12.42
C CYS A 155 11.24 -12.91 11.20
N LYS A 156 10.67 -14.09 11.35
CA LYS A 156 10.06 -14.87 10.26
C LYS A 156 8.87 -14.17 9.59
N PHE A 157 8.25 -13.24 10.29
CA PHE A 157 7.09 -12.48 9.82
C PHE A 157 7.45 -11.11 9.22
N CYS A 158 8.72 -10.69 9.32
CA CYS A 158 9.14 -9.34 8.94
C CYS A 158 9.66 -9.32 7.50
N ASP A 159 9.18 -8.39 6.71
CA ASP A 159 9.56 -8.24 5.31
C ASP A 159 10.61 -7.15 5.04
N ILE A 160 11.11 -6.44 6.07
CA ILE A 160 12.11 -5.37 5.93
C ILE A 160 13.35 -5.86 5.19
N ASN A 161 13.96 -6.93 5.69
CA ASN A 161 15.18 -7.50 5.10
C ASN A 161 14.90 -8.14 3.73
N HIS A 162 13.71 -8.71 3.55
CA HIS A 162 13.28 -9.25 2.27
C HIS A 162 13.12 -8.14 1.22
N ASN A 163 12.51 -7.02 1.57
CA ASN A 163 12.43 -5.84 0.71
C ASN A 163 13.82 -5.37 0.25
N TRP A 164 14.78 -5.26 1.16
CA TRP A 164 16.15 -4.91 0.83
C TRP A 164 16.77 -5.88 -0.20
N ARG A 165 16.60 -7.19 0.02
CA ARG A 165 17.11 -8.21 -0.91
C ARG A 165 16.48 -8.11 -2.29
N GLN A 166 15.17 -7.84 -2.37
CA GLN A 166 14.46 -7.66 -3.63
C GLN A 166 14.95 -6.43 -4.39
N HIS A 167 15.13 -5.30 -3.73
CA HIS A 167 15.71 -4.10 -4.32
C HIS A 167 17.10 -4.37 -4.89
N ARG A 168 17.95 -5.03 -4.11
CA ARG A 168 19.30 -5.39 -4.53
C ARG A 168 19.31 -6.32 -5.73
N LYS A 169 18.47 -7.35 -5.73
CA LYS A 169 18.34 -8.27 -6.89
C LYS A 169 17.84 -7.55 -8.14
N ALA A 170 16.98 -6.57 -8.00
CA ALA A 170 16.45 -5.78 -9.10
C ALA A 170 17.43 -4.68 -9.58
N GLY A 171 18.64 -4.59 -9.01
CA GLY A 171 19.61 -3.53 -9.34
C GLY A 171 19.12 -2.12 -8.99
N ARG A 172 18.14 -2.01 -8.07
CA ARG A 172 17.57 -0.73 -7.66
C ARG A 172 18.27 -0.21 -6.41
N PRO A 173 18.57 1.12 -6.36
CA PRO A 173 19.12 1.70 -5.15
C PRO A 173 18.14 1.55 -3.99
N TYR A 174 18.64 1.17 -2.84
CA TYR A 174 17.89 1.10 -1.60
C TYR A 174 18.60 1.92 -0.53
N THR A 175 18.01 3.04 -0.20
CA THR A 175 18.51 3.90 0.86
C THR A 175 17.99 3.38 2.20
N GLY A 176 18.87 2.80 3.00
CA GLY A 176 18.51 2.24 4.31
C GLY A 176 18.16 3.30 5.34
N VAL A 177 18.86 4.45 5.27
CA VAL A 177 18.60 5.63 6.12
C VAL A 177 18.31 6.80 5.21
N LYS A 178 17.20 7.47 5.41
CA LYS A 178 16.87 8.68 4.66
C LYS A 178 17.54 9.90 5.31
N PRO A 179 17.98 10.89 4.52
CA PRO A 179 18.44 12.15 5.07
C PRO A 179 17.35 12.80 5.94
N VAL A 180 17.72 13.28 7.10
CA VAL A 180 16.77 13.89 8.04
C VAL A 180 16.15 15.16 7.44
N GLU A 181 16.94 15.92 6.70
CA GLU A 181 16.52 17.14 6.03
C GLU A 181 15.40 16.87 5.02
N ASP A 182 15.53 15.81 4.22
CA ASP A 182 14.51 15.40 3.25
C ASP A 182 13.20 15.00 3.96
N VAL A 183 13.31 14.33 5.10
CA VAL A 183 12.15 13.94 5.89
C VAL A 183 11.45 15.14 6.51
N LEU A 184 12.20 16.11 7.04
CA LEU A 184 11.66 17.34 7.61
C LEU A 184 10.99 18.21 6.55
N GLU A 185 11.59 18.31 5.37
CA GLU A 185 11.01 19.03 4.24
C GLU A 185 9.71 18.37 3.78
N ALA A 186 9.73 17.04 3.63
CA ALA A 186 8.54 16.27 3.27
C ALA A 186 7.42 16.43 4.30
N LEU A 187 7.71 16.39 5.60
CA LEU A 187 6.73 16.62 6.66
C LEU A 187 6.12 18.02 6.58
N THR A 188 6.94 19.03 6.31
CA THR A 188 6.47 20.42 6.15
C THR A 188 5.51 20.55 4.98
N LEU A 189 5.78 19.85 3.87
CA LEU A 189 4.90 19.83 2.71
C LEU A 189 3.60 19.06 3.01
N ILE A 190 3.70 17.90 3.63
CA ILE A 190 2.54 17.08 4.00
C ILE A 190 1.59 17.87 4.90
N ASP A 191 2.13 18.56 5.91
CA ASP A 191 1.35 19.33 6.86
C ASP A 191 0.53 20.44 6.18
N ARG A 192 1.08 21.08 5.16
CA ARG A 192 0.37 22.10 4.38
C ARG A 192 -0.83 21.55 3.61
N TYR A 193 -0.77 20.30 3.14
CA TYR A 193 -1.82 19.67 2.35
C TYR A 193 -2.79 18.84 3.16
N ASP A 194 -2.45 18.50 4.41
CA ASP A 194 -3.27 17.66 5.28
C ASP A 194 -4.15 18.49 6.26
N VAL A 195 -4.13 19.81 6.11
CA VAL A 195 -4.82 20.75 7.04
C VAL A 195 -6.31 20.45 7.18
N ASP A 196 -6.95 19.97 6.13
CA ASP A 196 -8.40 19.68 6.11
C ASP A 196 -8.71 18.20 6.37
N ARG A 197 -7.70 17.38 6.66
CA ARG A 197 -7.89 15.96 6.93
C ARG A 197 -8.00 15.71 8.42
N VAL A 198 -8.71 14.63 8.72
CA VAL A 198 -8.86 14.10 10.09
C VAL A 198 -7.53 13.57 10.64
N SER A 199 -6.50 13.56 9.83
CA SER A 199 -5.17 13.06 10.17
C SER A 199 -4.44 14.06 11.04
N THR A 200 -4.42 13.80 12.31
CA THR A 200 -3.71 14.63 13.31
C THR A 200 -2.51 13.91 13.92
N ALA A 201 -2.19 12.73 13.45
CA ALA A 201 -1.12 11.92 14.01
C ALA A 201 -0.09 11.51 12.96
N TYR A 202 1.17 11.76 13.26
CA TYR A 202 2.32 11.33 12.48
C TYR A 202 3.14 10.33 13.28
N THR A 203 3.61 9.29 12.63
CA THR A 203 4.55 8.34 13.23
C THR A 203 5.81 8.27 12.38
N LEU A 204 6.95 8.41 13.05
CA LEU A 204 8.29 8.28 12.45
C LEU A 204 8.97 7.03 13.00
N THR A 205 9.56 6.21 12.14
CA THR A 205 10.37 5.04 12.51
C THR A 205 11.67 4.96 11.74
#